data_28f4165fabda23d9ad2b87b512469c13
#
_entry.id   28f4165fabda23d9ad2b87b512469c13
#
_cell.length_a   1.000
_cell.length_b   1.000
_cell.length_c   1.000
_cell.angle_alpha   90.00
_cell.angle_beta   90.00
_cell.angle_gamma   90.00
#
_symmetry.space_group_name_H-M   'P 1'
#
loop_
_entity.id
_entity.type
_entity.pdbx_description
1 polymer ?
#
loop_
_entity_poly.entity_id
_entity_poly.type
_entity_poly.pdbx_seq_one_letter_code
_entity_poly.pdbx_strand_id
1 'polypeptide(L)'
;MLTSTQEPIERAAVQRMQAYIAANLKEPITLQSLSLAAGYSPFHAARLFKEHTGRTPFDYIRALRLSQAALTLRGGSDSVLTVALEFVFSSHAGSTRAFT
;
A
#
# COMPACT_ATOMS: atom_id res chain seq x y z
N MET A 1 -3.42 -24.62 18.55
CA MET A 1 -3.68 -24.51 17.62
C MET A 1 -3.04 -24.39 16.32
N LEU A 2 -3.68 -24.89 15.37
CA LEU A 2 -3.17 -24.92 14.02
C LEU A 2 -2.93 -23.56 13.47
N THR A 3 -3.76 -22.62 13.83
CA THR A 3 -3.63 -21.29 13.30
C THR A 3 -2.35 -20.61 13.75
N SER A 4 -1.84 -20.98 14.90
CA SER A 4 -0.67 -20.31 15.38
C SER A 4 0.60 -20.71 14.62
N THR A 5 0.58 -21.82 13.90
CA THR A 5 1.72 -22.19 13.08
C THR A 5 1.74 -21.41 11.76
N GLN A 6 0.54 -21.24 11.20
CA GLN A 6 0.42 -20.58 9.91
C GLN A 6 0.48 -19.08 10.06
N GLU A 7 -0.08 -18.56 11.11
CA GLU A 7 -0.18 -17.13 11.27
C GLU A 7 1.15 -16.39 11.33
N PRO A 8 2.17 -16.89 12.03
CA PRO A 8 3.46 -16.19 12.00
C PRO A 8 4.09 -16.19 10.63
N ILE A 9 3.87 -17.23 9.84
CA ILE A 9 4.42 -17.29 8.49
C ILE A 9 3.72 -16.27 7.61
N GLU A 10 2.40 -16.20 7.72
CA GLU A 10 1.64 -15.25 6.93
C GLU A 10 1.93 -13.81 7.35
N ARG A 11 2.08 -13.58 8.63
CA ARG A 11 2.42 -12.26 9.12
C ARG A 11 3.77 -11.81 8.61
N ALA A 12 4.73 -12.72 8.57
CA ALA A 12 6.04 -12.40 8.03
C ALA A 12 5.95 -12.04 6.56
N ALA A 13 5.09 -12.73 5.81
CA ALA A 13 4.88 -12.41 4.41
C ALA A 13 4.30 -11.01 4.25
N VAL A 14 3.32 -10.66 5.10
CA VAL A 14 2.74 -9.33 5.06
C VAL A 14 3.79 -8.28 5.40
N GLN A 15 4.63 -8.56 6.38
CA GLN A 15 5.70 -7.64 6.75
C GLN A 15 6.68 -7.43 5.61
N ARG A 16 6.97 -8.49 4.85
CA ARG A 16 7.84 -8.34 3.68
C ARG A 16 7.21 -7.45 2.64
N MET A 17 5.90 -7.60 2.44
CA MET A 17 5.20 -6.71 1.51
C MET A 17 5.22 -5.28 2.00
N GLN A 18 5.02 -5.06 3.28
CA GLN A 18 5.06 -3.71 3.84
C GLN A 18 6.44 -3.10 3.69
N ALA A 19 7.48 -3.89 3.91
CA ALA A 19 8.85 -3.40 3.74
C ALA A 19 9.13 -3.05 2.29
N TYR A 20 8.65 -3.89 1.38
CA TYR A 20 8.82 -3.62 -0.04
C TYR A 20 8.12 -2.33 -0.44
N ILE A 21 6.91 -2.13 0.06
CA ILE A 21 6.17 -0.92 -0.23
C ILE A 21 6.92 0.31 0.27
N ALA A 22 7.40 0.24 1.49
CA ALA A 22 8.13 1.37 2.06
C ALA A 22 9.39 1.70 1.28
N ALA A 23 10.08 0.68 0.82
CA ALA A 23 11.32 0.87 0.08
C ALA A 23 11.09 1.37 -1.34
N ASN A 24 9.92 1.13 -1.89
CA ASN A 24 9.63 1.47 -3.28
C ASN A 24 8.46 2.43 -3.44
N LEU A 25 8.21 3.22 -2.43
CA LEU A 25 7.01 4.06 -2.42
C LEU A 25 6.98 5.05 -3.57
N LYS A 26 8.14 5.48 -4.06
CA LYS A 26 8.21 6.42 -5.17
C LYS A 26 8.22 5.73 -6.52
N GLU A 27 8.22 4.41 -6.52
CA GLU A 27 8.25 3.63 -7.76
C GLU A 27 6.89 3.01 -8.00
N PRO A 28 6.60 2.60 -9.23
CA PRO A 28 5.37 1.86 -9.47
C PRO A 28 5.41 0.53 -8.72
N ILE A 29 4.35 0.25 -8.00
CA ILE A 29 4.25 -1.00 -7.26
C ILE A 29 3.10 -1.79 -7.87
N THR A 30 3.37 -3.03 -8.27
CA THR A 30 2.35 -3.87 -8.86
C THR A 30 2.02 -5.01 -7.92
N LEU A 31 0.87 -5.62 -8.14
CA LEU A 31 0.49 -6.77 -7.34
C LEU A 31 1.47 -7.90 -7.56
N GLN A 32 2.02 -8.02 -8.75
CA GLN A 32 3.01 -9.04 -9.03
C GLN A 32 4.27 -8.82 -8.22
N SER A 33 4.75 -7.59 -8.14
CA SER A 33 5.95 -7.33 -7.36
C SER A 33 5.70 -7.62 -5.88
N LEU A 34 4.51 -7.32 -5.40
CA LEU A 34 4.15 -7.63 -4.02
C LEU A 34 4.09 -9.13 -3.79
N SER A 35 3.58 -9.87 -4.75
CA SER A 35 3.49 -11.31 -4.62
C SER A 35 4.87 -11.94 -4.55
N LEU A 36 5.81 -11.39 -5.31
CA LEU A 36 7.18 -11.88 -5.26
C LEU A 36 7.79 -11.63 -3.88
N ALA A 37 7.53 -10.46 -3.33
CA ALA A 37 8.04 -10.15 -2.00
C ALA A 37 7.42 -11.06 -0.94
N ALA A 38 6.17 -11.41 -1.10
CA ALA A 38 5.47 -12.23 -0.14
C ALA A 38 5.78 -13.71 -0.28
N GLY A 39 6.12 -14.14 -1.49
CA GLY A 39 6.33 -15.56 -1.74
C GLY A 39 5.04 -16.31 -1.99
N TYR A 40 3.99 -15.61 -2.39
CA TYR A 40 2.70 -16.21 -2.70
C TYR A 40 2.23 -15.73 -4.05
N SER A 41 1.15 -16.31 -4.55
CA SER A 41 0.56 -15.83 -5.79
C SER A 41 0.00 -14.42 -5.58
N PRO A 42 -0.18 -13.65 -6.66
CA PRO A 42 -0.70 -12.29 -6.51
C PRO A 42 -2.04 -12.24 -5.80
N PHE A 43 -2.95 -13.14 -6.14
CA PHE A 43 -4.25 -13.15 -5.52
C PHE A 43 -4.14 -13.47 -4.04
N HIS A 44 -3.33 -14.46 -3.70
CA HIS A 44 -3.16 -14.87 -2.31
C HIS A 44 -2.46 -13.78 -1.51
N ALA A 45 -1.47 -13.14 -2.11
CA ALA A 45 -0.75 -12.06 -1.43
C ALA A 45 -1.69 -10.92 -1.09
N ALA A 46 -2.55 -10.54 -2.03
CA ALA A 46 -3.50 -9.47 -1.79
C ALA A 46 -4.46 -9.83 -0.66
N ARG A 47 -4.92 -11.06 -0.65
CA ARG A 47 -5.84 -11.50 0.37
C ARG A 47 -5.20 -11.51 1.74
N LEU A 48 -3.99 -12.03 1.84
CA LEU A 48 -3.27 -12.03 3.11
C LEU A 48 -3.06 -10.63 3.62
N PHE A 49 -2.68 -9.73 2.73
CA PHE A 49 -2.43 -8.36 3.13
C PHE A 49 -3.69 -7.76 3.73
N LYS A 50 -4.82 -7.94 3.06
CA LYS A 50 -6.05 -7.39 3.56
C LYS A 50 -6.48 -8.03 4.88
N GLU A 51 -6.29 -9.33 5.00
CA GLU A 51 -6.67 -10.03 6.22
C GLU A 51 -5.86 -9.55 7.42
N HIS A 52 -4.59 -9.26 7.22
CA HIS A 52 -3.72 -8.90 8.31
C HIS A 52 -3.67 -7.40 8.60
N THR A 53 -3.95 -6.56 7.62
CA THR A 53 -3.87 -5.13 7.82
C THR A 53 -5.22 -4.43 7.79
N GLY A 54 -6.25 -5.12 7.31
CA GLY A 54 -7.57 -4.52 7.17
C GLY A 54 -7.72 -3.69 5.92
N ARG A 55 -6.70 -3.60 5.09
CA ARG A 55 -6.72 -2.80 3.87
C ARG A 55 -6.14 -3.57 2.72
N THR A 56 -6.61 -3.26 1.50
CA THR A 56 -5.97 -3.83 0.34
C THR A 56 -4.59 -3.24 0.19
N PRO A 57 -3.67 -3.93 -0.50
CA PRO A 57 -2.32 -3.39 -0.68
C PRO A 57 -2.33 -2.01 -1.32
N PHE A 58 -3.20 -1.77 -2.28
CA PHE A 58 -3.19 -0.50 -2.98
C PHE A 58 -3.80 0.61 -2.12
N ASP A 59 -4.76 0.31 -1.28
CA ASP A 59 -5.25 1.29 -0.32
C ASP A 59 -4.15 1.67 0.66
N TYR A 60 -3.38 0.69 1.09
CA TYR A 60 -2.28 0.91 2.01
C TYR A 60 -1.21 1.80 1.34
N ILE A 61 -0.87 1.50 0.09
CA ILE A 61 0.11 2.30 -0.64
C ILE A 61 -0.38 3.72 -0.81
N ARG A 62 -1.64 3.87 -1.14
CA ARG A 62 -2.22 5.20 -1.32
C ARG A 62 -2.15 6.01 -0.03
N ALA A 63 -2.48 5.38 1.09
CA ALA A 63 -2.43 6.06 2.37
C ALA A 63 -1.01 6.48 2.72
N LEU A 64 -0.03 5.62 2.44
CA LEU A 64 1.35 5.95 2.71
C LEU A 64 1.83 7.09 1.84
N ARG A 65 1.46 7.08 0.56
CA ARG A 65 1.87 8.14 -0.34
C ARG A 65 1.29 9.47 0.08
N LEU A 66 0.05 9.45 0.54
CA LEU A 66 -0.57 10.67 1.02
C LEU A 66 0.11 11.17 2.28
N SER A 67 0.47 10.27 3.18
CA SER A 67 1.19 10.64 4.39
C SER A 67 2.55 11.23 4.06
N GLN A 68 3.24 10.64 3.09
CA GLN A 68 4.55 11.16 2.68
C GLN A 68 4.43 12.55 2.10
N ALA A 69 3.41 12.78 1.30
CA ALA A 69 3.18 14.10 0.73
C ALA A 69 2.94 15.12 1.83
N ALA A 70 2.14 14.76 2.82
CA ALA A 70 1.85 15.66 3.92
C ALA A 70 3.11 15.97 4.71
N LEU A 71 3.94 14.97 4.96
CA LEU A 71 5.18 15.19 5.70
C LEU A 71 6.16 16.05 4.93
N THR A 72 6.27 15.80 3.64
CA THR A 72 7.17 16.58 2.79
C THR A 72 6.79 18.05 2.81
N LEU A 73 5.50 18.31 2.84
CA LEU A 73 5.01 19.68 2.75
C LEU A 73 4.85 20.36 4.09
N ARG A 74 5.13 19.64 5.16
CA ARG A 74 4.93 20.20 6.47
C ARG A 74 5.79 21.43 6.69
N GLY A 75 6.99 21.43 6.17
CA GLY A 75 7.83 22.60 6.22
C GLY A 75 7.59 23.54 5.07
N GLY A 76 6.74 23.16 4.19
CA GLY A 76 6.49 23.94 3.02
C GLY A 76 5.44 24.96 3.26
N SER A 77 4.98 25.55 2.27
CA SER A 77 4.03 26.61 2.43
C SER A 77 2.72 26.19 1.81
N ASP A 78 2.21 27.05 1.03
CA ASP A 78 0.90 26.88 0.45
C ASP A 78 0.78 25.69 -0.42
N SER A 79 1.86 25.23 -1.00
CA SER A 79 1.79 24.10 -1.89
C SER A 79 1.45 22.80 -1.17
N VAL A 80 1.46 22.82 0.16
CA VAL A 80 1.11 21.63 0.92
C VAL A 80 -0.22 21.08 0.49
N LEU A 81 -1.23 21.93 0.52
CA LEU A 81 -2.57 21.50 0.19
C LEU A 81 -2.67 21.09 -1.27
N THR A 82 -1.99 21.85 -2.14
CA THR A 82 -2.02 21.56 -3.56
C THR A 82 -1.45 20.18 -3.87
N VAL A 83 -0.29 19.87 -3.30
CA VAL A 83 0.32 18.59 -3.55
C VAL A 83 -0.50 17.46 -2.95
N ALA A 84 -1.05 17.69 -1.76
CA ALA A 84 -1.90 16.69 -1.14
C ALA A 84 -3.12 16.41 -1.99
N LEU A 85 -3.71 17.45 -2.56
CA LEU A 85 -4.85 17.28 -3.44
C LEU A 85 -4.48 16.53 -4.70
N GLU A 86 -3.30 16.79 -5.24
CA GLU A 86 -2.84 16.06 -6.40
C GLU A 86 -2.70 14.58 -6.12
N PHE A 87 -2.18 14.23 -4.96
CA PHE A 87 -2.10 12.83 -4.58
C PHE A 87 -3.48 12.21 -4.49
N VAL A 88 -4.41 12.93 -3.87
CA VAL A 88 -5.77 12.43 -3.74
C VAL A 88 -6.42 12.27 -5.10
N PHE A 89 -6.26 13.27 -5.96
CA PHE A 89 -6.86 13.21 -7.29
C PHE A 89 -6.25 12.10 -8.13
N SER A 90 -4.96 11.92 -8.06
CA SER A 90 -4.32 10.83 -8.78
C SER A 90 -4.87 9.48 -8.35
N SER A 91 -5.03 9.31 -7.05
CA SER A 91 -5.57 8.08 -6.51
C SER A 91 -7.01 7.90 -6.90
N HIS A 92 -7.77 8.98 -6.78
CA HIS A 92 -9.19 8.94 -7.08
C HIS A 92 -9.48 8.77 -8.56
N ALA A 93 -8.59 9.25 -9.40
CA ALA A 93 -8.82 9.13 -10.83
C ALA A 93 -9.03 7.69 -11.22
N GLY A 94 -8.19 6.80 -10.68
CA GLY A 94 -8.37 5.39 -10.93
C GLY A 94 -9.63 4.84 -10.30
N SER A 95 -9.90 5.25 -9.07
CA SER A 95 -11.08 4.77 -8.37
C SER A 95 -12.35 5.28 -9.01
N THR A 96 -12.36 6.53 -9.38
CA THR A 96 -13.53 7.12 -10.00
C THR A 96 -13.88 6.41 -11.28
N ARG A 97 -12.87 6.06 -12.05
CA ARG A 97 -13.13 5.33 -13.26
C ARG A 97 -13.70 3.97 -13.00
N ALA A 98 -13.31 3.37 -11.91
CA ALA A 98 -13.85 2.08 -11.54
C ALA A 98 -15.31 2.19 -11.16
N PHE A 99 -15.71 3.31 -10.62
CA PHE A 99 -17.10 3.50 -10.26
C PHE A 99 -17.96 3.86 -11.43
N THR A 100 -17.42 4.56 -12.34
CA THR A 100 -18.20 4.94 -13.51
C THR A 100 -18.03 3.94 -14.61
#